data_e9b674e6e5c5f667311d7c7999dfdd69
#
_entry.id   e9b674e6e5c5f667311d7c7999dfdd69
#
_cell.length_a   1.000
_cell.length_b   1.000
_cell.length_c   1.000
_cell.angle_alpha   90.00
_cell.angle_beta   90.00
_cell.angle_gamma   90.00
#
_symmetry.space_group_name_H-M   'P 1'
#
loop_
_entity.id
_entity.type
_entity.pdbx_description
1 polymer ?
#
loop_
_entity_poly.entity_id
_entity_poly.type
_entity_poly.pdbx_seq_one_letter_code
_entity_poly.pdbx_strand_id
1 'polypeptide(L)'
;MRKIKAKPITAESFKGYGSFTDLLNPEGYSLGDFYQDRLLMHFAGDMQAAFSPLLIRKPEKMIVNQAEFHNSTQEGILCLDDDVVVHVAPAGKDPVPELTEAFLVPKGTMVCLNLGVWHLSAIPLNKDIAHVMIVLPERIYQNDCIVVNYAPEQHMEIEL
;
A
#
# COMPACT_ATOMS: atom_id res chain seq x y z
N MET A 1 -15.25 -6.68 -17.27
CA MET A 1 -14.37 -6.26 -16.15
C MET A 1 -12.97 -6.81 -16.43
N ARG A 2 -11.95 -5.95 -16.37
CA ARG A 2 -10.56 -6.34 -16.58
C ARG A 2 -10.07 -7.20 -15.40
N LYS A 3 -9.18 -8.17 -15.68
CA LYS A 3 -8.55 -8.99 -14.68
C LYS A 3 -7.09 -8.56 -14.50
N ILE A 4 -6.64 -8.50 -13.26
CA ILE A 4 -5.27 -8.18 -12.87
C ILE A 4 -4.73 -9.35 -12.08
N LYS A 5 -3.63 -9.94 -12.53
CA LYS A 5 -2.96 -10.99 -11.77
C LYS A 5 -2.06 -10.37 -10.71
N ALA A 6 -2.28 -10.76 -9.45
CA ALA A 6 -1.38 -10.38 -8.37
C ALA A 6 -0.02 -11.08 -8.53
N LYS A 7 1.05 -10.34 -8.33
CA LYS A 7 2.44 -10.82 -8.45
C LYS A 7 3.20 -10.57 -7.15
N PRO A 8 4.22 -11.38 -6.83
CA PRO A 8 5.06 -11.10 -5.67
C PRO A 8 5.67 -9.70 -5.74
N ILE A 9 5.70 -9.01 -4.60
CA ILE A 9 6.38 -7.72 -4.51
C ILE A 9 7.89 -7.93 -4.64
N THR A 10 8.54 -7.17 -5.52
CA THR A 10 10.00 -7.16 -5.69
C THR A 10 10.49 -5.73 -5.85
N ALA A 11 11.74 -5.47 -5.49
CA ALA A 11 12.32 -4.13 -5.63
C ALA A 11 12.21 -3.60 -7.07
N GLU A 12 12.40 -4.46 -8.08
CA GLU A 12 12.31 -4.07 -9.49
C GLU A 12 10.87 -3.77 -9.91
N SER A 13 9.90 -4.60 -9.52
CA SER A 13 8.50 -4.44 -9.94
C SER A 13 7.77 -3.32 -9.20
N PHE A 14 8.24 -2.94 -8.00
CA PHE A 14 7.59 -1.96 -7.14
C PHE A 14 8.25 -0.57 -7.15
N LYS A 15 9.44 -0.42 -7.74
CA LYS A 15 10.24 0.82 -7.71
C LYS A 15 9.51 2.07 -8.20
N GLY A 16 8.52 1.93 -9.10
CA GLY A 16 7.71 3.04 -9.62
C GLY A 16 6.65 3.54 -8.62
N TYR A 17 6.34 2.72 -7.62
CA TYR A 17 5.25 2.99 -6.67
C TYR A 17 5.76 3.33 -5.26
N GLY A 18 6.97 2.87 -4.92
CA GLY A 18 7.51 3.07 -3.60
C GLY A 18 8.66 2.13 -3.27
N SER A 19 8.80 1.87 -1.98
CA SER A 19 9.78 0.94 -1.42
C SER A 19 9.12 0.03 -0.38
N PHE A 20 9.81 -1.04 0.01
CA PHE A 20 9.33 -1.93 1.06
C PHE A 20 10.50 -2.60 1.78
N THR A 21 10.25 -3.14 2.96
CA THR A 21 11.21 -3.97 3.70
C THR A 21 10.48 -5.05 4.48
N ASP A 22 11.03 -6.26 4.51
CA ASP A 22 10.60 -7.31 5.42
C ASP A 22 11.22 -7.04 6.80
N LEU A 23 10.36 -6.77 7.79
CA LEU A 23 10.78 -6.49 9.16
C LEU A 23 11.00 -7.78 9.98
N LEU A 24 10.45 -8.90 9.53
CA LEU A 24 10.61 -10.20 10.20
C LEU A 24 11.87 -10.92 9.72
N ASN A 25 12.27 -10.70 8.46
CA ASN A 25 13.48 -11.28 7.87
C ASN A 25 14.31 -10.18 7.22
N PRO A 26 14.86 -9.24 8.01
CA PRO A 26 15.59 -8.11 7.48
C PRO A 26 16.92 -8.58 6.86
N GLU A 27 17.24 -8.01 5.71
CA GLU A 27 18.47 -8.31 4.97
C GLU A 27 19.38 -7.08 4.85
N GLY A 28 20.65 -7.31 4.53
CA GLY A 28 21.64 -6.27 4.26
C GLY A 28 22.48 -5.90 5.48
N TYR A 29 23.09 -4.71 5.44
CA TYR A 29 23.99 -4.26 6.50
C TYR A 29 23.27 -4.05 7.83
N SER A 30 23.89 -4.48 8.92
CA SER A 30 23.39 -4.32 10.27
C SER A 30 24.52 -3.98 11.25
N LEU A 31 24.14 -3.42 12.39
CA LEU A 31 25.00 -3.22 13.56
C LEU A 31 24.67 -4.31 14.59
N GLY A 32 25.28 -5.48 14.43
CA GLY A 32 24.87 -6.68 15.19
C GLY A 32 23.45 -7.09 14.77
N ASP A 33 22.53 -7.18 15.72
CA ASP A 33 21.13 -7.53 15.47
C ASP A 33 20.25 -6.32 15.12
N PHE A 34 20.83 -5.15 14.97
CA PHE A 34 20.12 -3.91 14.62
C PHE A 34 20.29 -3.57 13.12
N TYR A 35 19.23 -3.72 12.36
CA TYR A 35 19.14 -3.42 10.94
C TYR A 35 18.62 -1.98 10.75
N GLN A 36 19.54 -1.00 10.83
CA GLN A 36 19.18 0.42 10.78
C GLN A 36 18.70 0.86 9.39
N ASP A 37 17.83 1.87 9.37
CA ASP A 37 17.41 2.64 8.19
C ASP A 37 16.88 1.79 7.03
N ARG A 38 16.17 0.70 7.34
CA ARG A 38 15.64 -0.21 6.30
C ARG A 38 14.57 0.43 5.43
N LEU A 39 13.81 1.37 5.96
CA LEU A 39 12.80 2.11 5.23
C LEU A 39 12.78 3.54 5.72
N LEU A 40 12.81 4.49 4.81
CA LEU A 40 12.68 5.90 5.12
C LEU A 40 11.38 6.43 4.55
N MET A 41 10.66 7.23 5.34
CA MET A 41 9.42 7.89 4.92
C MET A 41 9.58 9.40 5.03
N HIS A 42 9.10 10.12 4.03
CA HIS A 42 9.09 11.57 4.00
C HIS A 42 7.71 12.11 4.37
N PHE A 43 7.69 12.97 5.39
CA PHE A 43 6.53 13.78 5.74
C PHE A 43 6.85 15.26 5.50
N ALA A 44 5.85 16.02 5.07
CA ALA A 44 6.03 17.45 4.85
C ALA A 44 6.11 18.23 6.18
N GLY A 45 7.08 19.14 6.31
CA GLY A 45 7.20 20.04 7.46
C GLY A 45 7.37 19.33 8.80
N ASP A 46 6.77 19.92 9.84
CA ASP A 46 6.81 19.40 11.22
C ASP A 46 5.59 18.52 11.58
N MET A 47 4.99 17.85 10.62
CA MET A 47 3.83 17.01 10.85
C MET A 47 4.21 15.78 11.69
N GLN A 48 3.37 15.46 12.68
CA GLN A 48 3.56 14.27 13.51
C GLN A 48 3.15 13.02 12.75
N ALA A 49 3.95 11.96 12.86
CA ALA A 49 3.58 10.65 12.37
C ALA A 49 2.48 10.03 13.24
N ALA A 50 1.40 9.60 12.62
CA ALA A 50 0.34 8.82 13.24
C ALA A 50 0.46 7.35 12.82
N PHE A 51 0.39 6.46 13.80
CA PHE A 51 0.38 5.00 13.64
C PHE A 51 -1.04 4.50 13.89
N SER A 52 -1.77 4.22 12.83
CA SER A 52 -3.20 3.94 12.88
C SER A 52 -3.50 2.49 12.53
N PRO A 53 -4.03 1.68 13.46
CA PRO A 53 -4.44 0.33 13.13
C PRO A 53 -5.68 0.36 12.23
N LEU A 54 -5.66 -0.43 11.18
CA LEU A 54 -6.79 -0.64 10.29
C LEU A 54 -7.14 -2.13 10.24
N LEU A 55 -8.40 -2.45 10.52
CA LEU A 55 -8.96 -3.79 10.33
C LEU A 55 -9.42 -3.91 8.88
N ILE A 56 -8.81 -4.82 8.15
CA ILE A 56 -9.18 -5.14 6.78
C ILE A 56 -9.97 -6.44 6.73
N ARG A 57 -10.96 -6.53 5.85
CA ARG A 57 -11.83 -7.69 5.70
C ARG A 57 -11.66 -8.33 4.33
N LYS A 58 -11.62 -9.66 4.30
CA LYS A 58 -11.53 -10.41 3.05
C LYS A 58 -12.85 -10.26 2.29
N PRO A 59 -12.85 -9.69 1.09
CA PRO A 59 -14.04 -9.61 0.27
C PRO A 59 -14.32 -10.96 -0.39
N GLU A 60 -15.55 -11.19 -0.82
CA GLU A 60 -15.89 -12.35 -1.64
C GLU A 60 -15.12 -12.34 -2.97
N LYS A 61 -14.95 -11.15 -3.55
CA LYS A 61 -14.15 -10.90 -4.75
C LYS A 61 -13.29 -9.66 -4.55
N MET A 62 -12.05 -9.72 -4.95
CA MET A 62 -11.12 -8.59 -4.87
C MET A 62 -11.36 -7.63 -6.04
N ILE A 63 -12.35 -6.75 -5.88
CA ILE A 63 -12.72 -5.75 -6.89
C ILE A 63 -12.09 -4.41 -6.58
N VAL A 64 -11.37 -3.86 -7.53
CA VAL A 64 -10.87 -2.47 -7.51
C VAL A 64 -11.89 -1.61 -8.25
N ASN A 65 -12.62 -0.80 -7.52
CA ASN A 65 -13.66 0.10 -8.03
C ASN A 65 -13.46 1.55 -7.60
N GLN A 66 -12.42 1.81 -6.81
CA GLN A 66 -12.01 3.12 -6.36
C GLN A 66 -10.52 3.14 -6.06
N ALA A 67 -9.96 4.33 -5.97
CA ALA A 67 -8.61 4.55 -5.48
C ALA A 67 -8.51 5.90 -4.79
N GLU A 68 -7.49 6.05 -3.96
CA GLU A 68 -7.13 7.29 -3.30
C GLU A 68 -5.64 7.60 -3.50
N PHE A 69 -5.23 8.82 -3.24
CA PHE A 69 -3.84 9.19 -3.14
C PHE A 69 -3.63 10.36 -2.18
N HIS A 70 -2.40 10.51 -1.74
CA HIS A 70 -1.93 11.62 -0.93
C HIS A 70 -0.93 12.45 -1.72
N ASN A 71 -1.10 13.76 -1.70
CA ASN A 71 -0.33 14.67 -2.56
C ASN A 71 0.92 15.24 -1.86
N SER A 72 0.92 15.30 -0.53
CA SER A 72 1.97 15.94 0.27
C SER A 72 2.75 14.97 1.17
N THR A 73 2.39 13.69 1.18
CA THR A 73 3.02 12.70 2.06
C THR A 73 3.15 11.34 1.38
N GLN A 74 4.10 10.55 1.86
CA GLN A 74 4.13 9.11 1.64
C GLN A 74 3.17 8.41 2.61
N GLU A 75 2.70 7.22 2.25
CA GLU A 75 1.93 6.34 3.13
C GLU A 75 2.68 5.06 3.42
N GLY A 76 2.74 4.69 4.70
CA GLY A 76 3.24 3.40 5.14
C GLY A 76 2.13 2.41 5.43
N ILE A 77 2.28 1.18 4.94
CA ILE A 77 1.36 0.06 5.19
C ILE A 77 2.16 -1.10 5.76
N LEU A 78 2.02 -1.39 7.05
CA LEU A 78 2.65 -2.54 7.69
C LEU A 78 1.65 -3.69 7.84
N CYS A 79 1.96 -4.82 7.19
CA CYS A 79 1.15 -6.04 7.27
C CYS A 79 1.44 -6.76 8.60
N LEU A 80 0.51 -6.70 9.55
CA LEU A 80 0.77 -7.17 10.92
C LEU A 80 0.59 -8.68 11.09
N ASP A 81 -0.47 -9.27 10.56
CA ASP A 81 -0.85 -10.63 10.95
C ASP A 81 -1.35 -11.53 9.81
N ASP A 82 -1.34 -11.06 8.58
CA ASP A 82 -1.67 -11.83 7.36
C ASP A 82 -0.82 -11.37 6.17
N ASP A 83 -0.67 -12.23 5.17
CA ASP A 83 -0.26 -11.79 3.84
C ASP A 83 -1.41 -11.02 3.20
N VAL A 84 -1.08 -10.01 2.41
CA VAL A 84 -2.10 -9.14 1.80
C VAL A 84 -1.83 -8.92 0.32
N VAL A 85 -2.85 -8.44 -0.38
CA VAL A 85 -2.69 -7.80 -1.69
C VAL A 85 -2.75 -6.28 -1.51
N VAL A 86 -1.75 -5.61 -2.07
CA VAL A 86 -1.75 -4.15 -2.25
C VAL A 86 -1.88 -3.87 -3.74
N HIS A 87 -2.84 -3.04 -4.13
CA HIS A 87 -2.95 -2.58 -5.51
C HIS A 87 -2.57 -1.10 -5.63
N VAL A 88 -1.90 -0.77 -6.71
CA VAL A 88 -1.38 0.57 -6.97
C VAL A 88 -1.51 0.93 -8.44
N ALA A 89 -1.61 2.23 -8.74
CA ALA A 89 -1.47 2.76 -10.08
C ALA A 89 -0.47 3.93 -10.08
N PRO A 90 0.10 4.28 -11.24
CA PRO A 90 1.11 5.34 -11.32
C PRO A 90 0.66 6.66 -10.72
N ALA A 91 1.60 7.37 -10.10
CA ALA A 91 1.37 8.72 -9.60
C ALA A 91 0.92 9.66 -10.71
N GLY A 92 -0.09 10.48 -10.41
CA GLY A 92 -0.61 11.44 -11.36
C GLY A 92 -1.82 12.18 -10.81
N LYS A 93 -2.17 13.30 -11.45
CA LYS A 93 -3.33 14.11 -11.09
C LYS A 93 -4.64 13.32 -11.25
N ASP A 94 -4.74 12.58 -12.35
CA ASP A 94 -5.91 11.79 -12.68
C ASP A 94 -5.53 10.29 -12.60
N PRO A 95 -6.41 9.43 -12.09
CA PRO A 95 -6.11 8.01 -12.00
C PRO A 95 -6.09 7.38 -13.41
N VAL A 96 -5.24 6.38 -13.57
CA VAL A 96 -5.11 5.57 -14.79
C VAL A 96 -5.43 4.10 -14.45
N PRO A 97 -6.73 3.75 -14.31
CA PRO A 97 -7.15 2.42 -13.86
C PRO A 97 -6.55 1.29 -14.70
N GLU A 98 -6.34 1.51 -16.00
CA GLU A 98 -5.75 0.54 -16.92
C GLU A 98 -4.29 0.19 -16.60
N LEU A 99 -3.60 1.02 -15.82
CA LEU A 99 -2.22 0.78 -15.36
C LEU A 99 -2.14 0.26 -13.93
N THR A 100 -3.29 -0.06 -13.32
CA THR A 100 -3.30 -0.66 -11.99
C THR A 100 -2.62 -2.02 -11.99
N GLU A 101 -1.73 -2.21 -11.03
CA GLU A 101 -1.05 -3.46 -10.73
C GLU A 101 -1.38 -3.92 -9.31
N ALA A 102 -1.26 -5.21 -9.05
CA ALA A 102 -1.52 -5.82 -7.75
C ALA A 102 -0.30 -6.64 -7.29
N PHE A 103 0.04 -6.50 -6.01
CA PHE A 103 1.22 -7.12 -5.41
C PHE A 103 0.85 -7.96 -4.20
N LEU A 104 1.41 -9.17 -4.15
CA LEU A 104 1.38 -10.03 -2.96
C LEU A 104 2.45 -9.53 -1.99
N VAL A 105 2.03 -9.14 -0.81
CA VAL A 105 2.89 -8.58 0.23
C VAL A 105 2.85 -9.48 1.45
N PRO A 106 3.98 -10.10 1.83
CA PRO A 106 4.05 -11.00 2.98
C PRO A 106 3.77 -10.27 4.30
N LYS A 107 3.22 -11.00 5.25
CA LYS A 107 3.12 -10.58 6.66
C LYS A 107 4.48 -10.10 7.18
N GLY A 108 4.46 -9.02 7.96
CA GLY A 108 5.67 -8.40 8.51
C GLY A 108 6.40 -7.46 7.56
N THR A 109 5.90 -7.31 6.33
CA THR A 109 6.44 -6.35 5.37
C THR A 109 5.84 -4.96 5.61
N MET A 110 6.72 -3.97 5.69
CA MET A 110 6.38 -2.55 5.64
C MET A 110 6.51 -2.06 4.21
N VAL A 111 5.43 -1.57 3.64
CA VAL A 111 5.40 -0.90 2.33
C VAL A 111 5.35 0.60 2.56
N CYS A 112 6.08 1.37 1.76
CA CYS A 112 6.02 2.83 1.73
C CYS A 112 5.68 3.29 0.31
N LEU A 113 4.50 3.85 0.13
CA LEU A 113 4.02 4.39 -1.14
C LEU A 113 4.55 5.80 -1.37
N ASN A 114 4.97 6.09 -2.59
CA ASN A 114 5.39 7.42 -2.99
C ASN A 114 4.22 8.39 -3.08
N LEU A 115 4.51 9.70 -3.00
CA LEU A 115 3.52 10.76 -3.18
C LEU A 115 2.78 10.57 -4.50
N GLY A 116 1.48 10.77 -4.46
CA GLY A 116 0.63 10.77 -5.65
C GLY A 116 0.34 9.40 -6.25
N VAL A 117 0.89 8.32 -5.70
CA VAL A 117 0.58 6.96 -6.14
C VAL A 117 -0.86 6.63 -5.78
N TRP A 118 -1.64 6.24 -6.79
CA TRP A 118 -3.00 5.80 -6.60
C TRP A 118 -3.03 4.42 -5.97
N HIS A 119 -3.78 4.25 -4.90
CA HIS A 119 -3.89 3.01 -4.13
C HIS A 119 -5.22 2.93 -3.38
N LEU A 120 -5.40 1.90 -2.60
CA LEU A 120 -6.43 1.78 -1.57
C LEU A 120 -5.92 0.84 -0.49
N SER A 121 -6.71 0.66 0.58
CA SER A 121 -6.33 -0.24 1.67
C SER A 121 -6.01 -1.67 1.16
N ALA A 122 -5.11 -2.35 1.87
CA ALA A 122 -4.72 -3.72 1.57
C ALA A 122 -5.90 -4.71 1.71
N ILE A 123 -5.82 -5.83 0.99
CA ILE A 123 -6.84 -6.90 1.01
C ILE A 123 -6.21 -8.15 1.63
N PRO A 124 -6.78 -8.75 2.70
CA PRO A 124 -6.22 -9.94 3.33
C PRO A 124 -6.35 -11.18 2.44
N LEU A 125 -5.34 -12.06 2.49
CA LEU A 125 -5.32 -13.28 1.67
C LEU A 125 -5.88 -14.50 2.38
N ASN A 126 -5.51 -14.73 3.64
CA ASN A 126 -5.79 -15.99 4.32
C ASN A 126 -6.87 -15.83 5.39
N LYS A 127 -6.93 -14.69 6.08
CA LYS A 127 -7.87 -14.43 7.17
C LYS A 127 -9.11 -13.69 6.68
N ASP A 128 -10.23 -13.91 7.32
CA ASP A 128 -11.46 -13.13 7.09
C ASP A 128 -11.30 -11.68 7.58
N ILE A 129 -10.54 -11.50 8.66
CA ILE A 129 -10.16 -10.21 9.23
C ILE A 129 -8.66 -10.24 9.50
N ALA A 130 -7.95 -9.27 8.97
CA ALA A 130 -6.54 -9.06 9.27
C ALA A 130 -6.30 -7.60 9.69
N HIS A 131 -5.10 -7.34 10.18
CA HIS A 131 -4.71 -6.03 10.69
C HIS A 131 -3.52 -5.51 9.90
N VAL A 132 -3.61 -4.26 9.51
CA VAL A 132 -2.49 -3.48 9.01
C VAL A 132 -2.33 -2.23 9.85
N MET A 133 -1.12 -1.72 9.94
CA MET A 133 -0.86 -0.42 10.53
C MET A 133 -0.57 0.57 9.40
N ILE A 134 -1.37 1.61 9.35
CA ILE A 134 -1.18 2.72 8.43
C ILE A 134 -0.32 3.77 9.13
N VAL A 135 0.71 4.24 8.44
CA VAL A 135 1.60 5.31 8.92
C VAL A 135 1.46 6.50 7.99
N LEU A 136 0.88 7.56 8.51
CA LEU A 136 0.61 8.82 7.81
C LEU A 136 0.83 9.99 8.78
N PRO A 137 1.03 11.22 8.29
CA PRO A 137 0.90 12.38 9.15
C PRO A 137 -0.49 12.47 9.79
N GLU A 138 -0.59 13.08 10.96
CA GLU A 138 -1.88 13.27 11.63
C GLU A 138 -2.89 13.99 10.72
N ARG A 139 -4.15 13.57 10.77
CA ARG A 139 -5.29 14.20 10.07
C ARG A 139 -5.20 14.23 8.54
N ILE A 140 -4.37 13.37 7.96
CA ILE A 140 -4.21 13.34 6.49
C ILE A 140 -5.55 13.06 5.78
N TYR A 141 -6.39 12.21 6.34
CA TYR A 141 -7.72 11.87 5.79
C TYR A 141 -8.69 13.06 5.66
N GLN A 142 -8.42 14.14 6.41
CA GLN A 142 -9.22 15.38 6.33
C GLN A 142 -8.57 16.43 5.42
N ASN A 143 -7.26 16.36 5.23
CA ASN A 143 -6.49 17.45 4.64
C ASN A 143 -5.90 17.11 3.27
N ASP A 144 -5.54 15.84 3.04
CA ASP A 144 -4.82 15.39 1.84
C ASP A 144 -5.15 13.93 1.51
N CYS A 145 -6.42 13.64 1.33
CA CYS A 145 -6.89 12.34 0.86
C CYS A 145 -7.87 12.57 -0.28
N ILE A 146 -7.45 12.29 -1.50
CA ILE A 146 -8.29 12.44 -2.69
C ILE A 146 -8.73 11.06 -3.13
N VAL A 147 -10.05 10.81 -3.07
CA VAL A 147 -10.67 9.54 -3.43
C VAL A 147 -11.45 9.70 -4.74
N VAL A 148 -11.26 8.75 -5.65
CA VAL A 148 -11.98 8.67 -6.92
C VAL A 148 -12.67 7.32 -7.04
N ASN A 149 -13.96 7.33 -7.33
CA ASN A 149 -14.71 6.14 -7.71
C ASN A 149 -14.59 5.91 -9.22
N TYR A 150 -14.28 4.70 -9.61
CA TYR A 150 -14.18 4.30 -11.00
C TYR A 150 -15.56 4.05 -11.61
N ALA A 151 -15.73 4.38 -12.89
CA ALA A 151 -16.92 3.99 -13.63
C ALA A 151 -16.98 2.45 -13.77
N PRO A 152 -18.16 1.84 -13.86
CA PRO A 152 -18.31 0.37 -13.89
C PRO A 152 -17.45 -0.34 -14.95
N GLU A 153 -17.23 0.29 -16.10
CA GLU A 153 -16.39 -0.23 -17.18
C GLU A 153 -14.90 -0.23 -16.83
N GLN A 154 -14.48 0.57 -15.84
CA GLN A 154 -13.11 0.67 -15.35
C GLN A 154 -12.84 -0.28 -14.16
N HIS A 155 -13.87 -0.93 -13.63
CA HIS A 155 -13.70 -1.88 -12.53
C HIS A 155 -12.79 -3.05 -12.92
N MET A 156 -11.99 -3.49 -11.98
CA MET A 156 -11.03 -4.56 -12.17
C MET A 156 -11.20 -5.63 -11.09
N GLU A 157 -10.95 -6.89 -11.45
CA GLU A 157 -10.91 -8.01 -10.52
C GLU A 157 -9.46 -8.48 -10.37
N ILE A 158 -8.97 -8.55 -9.12
CA ILE A 158 -7.65 -9.09 -8.83
C ILE A 158 -7.76 -10.60 -8.70
N GLU A 159 -6.92 -11.32 -9.44
CA GLU A 159 -6.74 -12.77 -9.38
C GLU A 159 -5.39 -13.10 -8.75
N LEU A 160 -5.32 -14.20 -7.98
CA LEU A 160 -4.10 -14.73 -7.35
C LEU A 160 -3.29 -15.61 -8.29
#